data_939ee44778ff089a51508dfdfaf93a4d
#
_entry.id   939ee44778ff089a51508dfdfaf93a4d
#
_cell.length_a   1.000
_cell.length_b   1.000
_cell.length_c   1.000
_cell.angle_alpha   90.00
_cell.angle_beta   90.00
_cell.angle_gamma   90.00
#
_symmetry.space_group_name_H-M   'P 1'
#
loop_
_entity.id
_entity.type
_entity.pdbx_description
1 polymer ?
#
loop_
_entity_poly.entity_id
_entity_poly.type
_entity_poly.pdbx_seq_one_letter_code
_entity_poly.pdbx_strand_id
1 'polypeptide(L)'
;MRASPLALLALAVALGGCSDRELSPAAERGRQAYLAYCVACHSTDPSQPGPVGPPIKGSSRELLEAKVLHGTYPPGYTPKRPTKVMVPIPAAAPEIGSLAEYLH
;
A
#
# COMPACT_ATOMS: atom_id res chain seq x y z
N MET A 1 -6.19 67.29 -2.34
CA MET A 1 -5.50 66.02 -2.70
C MET A 1 -6.00 64.95 -1.77
N ARG A 2 -6.77 64.03 -2.31
CA ARG A 2 -7.28 62.92 -1.52
C ARG A 2 -6.48 61.68 -1.91
N ALA A 3 -5.69 61.18 -0.99
CA ALA A 3 -5.01 59.92 -1.17
C ALA A 3 -6.04 58.79 -0.92
N SER A 4 -6.34 58.02 -1.94
CA SER A 4 -7.13 56.80 -1.80
C SER A 4 -6.27 55.74 -1.15
N PRO A 5 -6.71 55.07 -0.11
CA PRO A 5 -6.03 53.89 0.38
C PRO A 5 -6.31 52.76 -0.61
N LEU A 6 -5.29 52.38 -1.33
CA LEU A 6 -5.29 51.10 -2.03
C LEU A 6 -5.40 50.02 -0.99
N ALA A 7 -6.58 49.45 -0.91
CA ALA A 7 -6.79 48.19 -0.17
C ALA A 7 -6.02 47.10 -0.88
N LEU A 8 -4.87 46.73 -0.34
CA LEU A 8 -4.18 45.53 -0.66
C LEU A 8 -5.03 44.36 -0.19
N LEU A 9 -5.83 43.83 -1.10
CA LEU A 9 -6.49 42.56 -0.91
C LEU A 9 -5.39 41.50 -0.94
N ALA A 10 -4.89 41.12 0.20
CA ALA A 10 -4.04 39.95 0.34
C ALA A 10 -4.89 38.72 0.02
N LEU A 11 -4.81 38.23 -1.18
CA LEU A 11 -5.37 36.96 -1.58
C LEU A 11 -4.52 35.87 -0.88
N ALA A 12 -4.94 35.47 0.29
CA ALA A 12 -4.41 34.29 0.95
C ALA A 12 -4.85 33.10 0.12
N VAL A 13 -3.99 32.66 -0.78
CA VAL A 13 -4.13 31.36 -1.43
C VAL A 13 -3.87 30.34 -0.33
N ALA A 14 -4.94 29.87 0.29
CA ALA A 14 -4.88 28.69 1.11
C ALA A 14 -4.50 27.54 0.19
N LEU A 15 -3.21 27.20 0.15
CA LEU A 15 -2.75 25.94 -0.38
C LEU A 15 -3.25 24.86 0.59
N GLY A 16 -4.51 24.49 0.41
CA GLY A 16 -5.07 23.32 1.06
C GLY A 16 -4.29 22.12 0.59
N GLY A 17 -3.32 21.65 1.37
CA GLY A 17 -2.63 20.42 1.10
C GLY A 17 -3.63 19.26 1.12
N CYS A 18 -3.81 18.58 0.00
CA CYS A 18 -4.63 17.38 -0.12
C CYS A 18 -3.89 16.16 0.46
N SER A 19 -3.36 16.23 1.69
CA SER A 19 -2.39 15.26 2.15
C SER A 19 -2.84 14.34 3.28
N ASP A 20 -4.13 14.31 3.63
CA ASP A 20 -4.64 13.42 4.69
C ASP A 20 -4.46 11.92 4.39
N ARG A 21 -3.94 11.56 3.23
CA ARG A 21 -3.73 10.18 2.77
C ARG A 21 -2.38 9.97 2.09
N GLU A 22 -1.44 10.84 2.38
CA GLU A 22 -0.11 10.69 1.85
C GLU A 22 0.58 9.50 2.52
N LEU A 23 1.04 8.57 1.70
CA LEU A 23 1.78 7.41 2.19
C LEU A 23 3.15 7.85 2.71
N SER A 24 3.63 7.20 3.76
CA SER A 24 5.02 7.33 4.16
C SER A 24 5.95 6.87 3.03
N PRO A 25 7.23 7.29 3.01
CA PRO A 25 8.17 6.80 2.01
C PRO A 25 8.27 5.27 1.95
N ALA A 26 8.21 4.60 3.10
CA ALA A 26 8.22 3.14 3.16
C ALA A 26 6.92 2.55 2.57
N ALA A 27 5.77 3.10 2.90
CA ALA A 27 4.49 2.65 2.36
C ALA A 27 4.38 2.90 0.84
N GLU A 28 4.90 4.02 0.35
CA GLU A 28 4.94 4.31 -1.09
C GLU A 28 5.86 3.31 -1.83
N ARG A 29 7.01 2.99 -1.27
CA ARG A 29 7.86 1.93 -1.79
C ARG A 29 7.13 0.58 -1.80
N GLY A 30 6.39 0.29 -0.74
CA GLY A 30 5.54 -0.91 -0.66
C GLY A 30 4.46 -0.92 -1.72
N ARG A 31 3.83 0.22 -2.02
CA ARG A 31 2.87 0.34 -3.11
C ARG A 31 3.49 0.00 -4.45
N GLN A 32 4.69 0.51 -4.73
CA GLN A 32 5.41 0.19 -5.97
C GLN A 32 5.72 -1.31 -6.07
N ALA A 33 6.19 -1.92 -4.98
CA ALA A 33 6.44 -3.36 -4.93
C ALA A 33 5.15 -4.17 -5.12
N TYR A 34 4.06 -3.75 -4.49
CA TYR A 34 2.75 -4.37 -4.64
C TYR A 34 2.28 -4.35 -6.10
N LEU A 35 2.38 -3.22 -6.77
CA LEU A 35 2.01 -3.10 -8.18
C LEU A 35 2.91 -3.95 -9.09
N ALA A 36 4.17 -4.13 -8.72
CA ALA A 36 5.11 -4.93 -9.51
C ALA A 36 4.91 -6.44 -9.34
N TYR A 37 4.59 -6.91 -8.13
CA TYR A 37 4.62 -8.34 -7.81
C TYR A 37 3.28 -8.99 -7.51
N CYS A 38 2.25 -8.21 -7.16
CA CYS A 38 1.06 -8.76 -6.53
C CYS A 38 -0.21 -8.65 -7.39
N VAL A 39 -0.32 -7.65 -8.24
CA VAL A 39 -1.58 -7.31 -8.92
C VAL A 39 -1.97 -8.26 -10.04
N ALA A 40 -1.08 -9.13 -10.49
CA ALA A 40 -1.44 -10.17 -11.45
C ALA A 40 -2.50 -11.14 -10.90
N CYS A 41 -2.49 -11.36 -9.59
CA CYS A 41 -3.39 -12.29 -8.90
C CYS A 41 -4.29 -11.59 -7.88
N HIS A 42 -3.80 -10.53 -7.26
CA HIS A 42 -4.55 -9.71 -6.31
C HIS A 42 -5.05 -8.44 -6.98
N SER A 43 -6.08 -7.81 -6.42
CA SER A 43 -6.59 -6.54 -6.96
C SER A 43 -5.55 -5.42 -6.82
N THR A 44 -5.60 -4.43 -7.71
CA THR A 44 -4.87 -3.16 -7.53
C THR A 44 -5.26 -2.44 -6.25
N ASP A 45 -6.47 -2.66 -5.76
CA ASP A 45 -6.90 -2.29 -4.41
C ASP A 45 -6.74 -3.51 -3.49
N PRO A 46 -5.78 -3.51 -2.57
CA PRO A 46 -5.52 -4.67 -1.72
C PRO A 46 -6.67 -5.04 -0.76
N SER A 47 -7.65 -4.17 -0.58
CA SER A 47 -8.86 -4.46 0.20
C SER A 47 -9.92 -5.25 -0.58
N GLN A 48 -9.71 -5.44 -1.88
CA GLN A 48 -10.64 -6.16 -2.75
C GLN A 48 -10.06 -7.50 -3.21
N PRO A 49 -10.91 -8.49 -3.51
CA PRO A 49 -10.45 -9.73 -4.11
C PRO A 49 -9.92 -9.48 -5.53
N GLY A 50 -8.86 -10.17 -5.89
CA GLY A 50 -8.32 -10.17 -7.25
C GLY A 50 -8.89 -11.32 -8.09
N PRO A 51 -8.43 -11.47 -9.33
CA PRO A 51 -8.90 -12.54 -10.21
C PRO A 51 -8.51 -13.94 -9.72
N VAL A 52 -7.47 -14.05 -8.91
CA VAL A 52 -6.98 -15.34 -8.38
C VAL A 52 -6.90 -15.33 -6.85
N GLY A 53 -6.37 -14.27 -6.26
CA GLY A 53 -6.08 -14.19 -4.84
C GLY A 53 -7.10 -13.39 -4.03
N PRO A 54 -7.13 -13.58 -2.70
CA PRO A 54 -8.02 -12.87 -1.80
C PRO A 54 -7.56 -11.42 -1.56
N PRO A 55 -8.40 -10.59 -0.89
CA PRO A 55 -7.94 -9.32 -0.33
C PRO A 55 -6.77 -9.56 0.64
N ILE A 56 -5.74 -8.72 0.56
CA ILE A 56 -4.54 -8.87 1.40
C ILE A 56 -4.21 -7.63 2.23
N LYS A 57 -5.10 -6.63 2.23
CA LYS A 57 -4.99 -5.51 3.16
C LYS A 57 -4.96 -6.03 4.60
N GLY A 58 -4.09 -5.45 5.42
CA GLY A 58 -3.90 -5.88 6.82
C GLY A 58 -2.94 -7.06 6.99
N SER A 59 -2.28 -7.51 5.92
CA SER A 59 -1.27 -8.57 6.02
C SER A 59 -0.10 -8.16 6.90
N SER A 60 0.23 -8.99 7.88
CA SER A 60 1.38 -8.78 8.74
C SER A 60 2.69 -9.05 7.99
N ARG A 61 3.79 -8.51 8.52
CA ARG A 61 5.12 -8.80 8.01
C ARG A 61 5.41 -10.30 8.02
N GLU A 62 5.06 -10.99 9.11
CA GLU A 62 5.26 -12.44 9.27
C GLU A 62 4.50 -13.23 8.21
N LEU A 63 3.26 -12.83 7.92
CA LEU A 63 2.47 -13.46 6.86
C LEU A 63 3.11 -13.24 5.49
N LEU A 64 3.52 -12.02 5.19
CA LEU A 64 4.17 -11.69 3.92
C LEU A 64 5.48 -12.46 3.75
N GLU A 65 6.30 -12.51 4.79
CA GLU A 65 7.55 -13.26 4.75
C GLU A 65 7.32 -14.75 4.49
N ALA A 66 6.43 -15.38 5.25
CA ALA A 66 6.12 -16.80 5.11
C ALA A 66 5.51 -17.10 3.74
N LYS A 67 4.48 -16.35 3.32
CA LYS A 67 3.73 -16.66 2.12
C LYS A 67 4.45 -16.23 0.85
N VAL A 68 4.98 -15.02 0.81
CA VAL A 68 5.62 -14.47 -0.38
C VAL A 68 6.97 -15.13 -0.65
N LEU A 69 7.78 -15.37 0.38
CA LEU A 69 9.12 -15.93 0.18
C LEU A 69 9.16 -17.45 0.19
N HIS A 70 8.30 -18.10 0.95
CA HIS A 70 8.39 -19.53 1.21
C HIS A 70 7.13 -20.34 0.84
N GLY A 71 6.06 -19.66 0.43
CA GLY A 71 4.80 -20.34 0.10
C GLY A 71 4.11 -21.03 1.28
N THR A 72 4.44 -20.61 2.50
CA THR A 72 3.91 -21.16 3.76
C THR A 72 3.09 -20.14 4.51
N TYR A 73 2.51 -20.55 5.62
CA TYR A 73 1.78 -19.67 6.53
C TYR A 73 2.44 -19.68 7.91
N PRO A 74 2.36 -18.56 8.66
CA PRO A 74 2.79 -18.56 10.05
C PRO A 74 1.98 -19.56 10.89
N PRO A 75 2.56 -20.11 11.98
CA PRO A 75 1.82 -20.97 12.89
C PRO A 75 0.53 -20.31 13.39
N GLY A 76 -0.57 -21.05 13.35
CA GLY A 76 -1.88 -20.57 13.81
C GLY A 76 -2.64 -19.68 12.82
N TYR A 77 -2.07 -19.35 11.68
CA TYR A 77 -2.77 -18.57 10.66
C TYR A 77 -3.78 -19.44 9.90
N THR A 78 -5.00 -18.93 9.77
CA THR A 78 -6.05 -19.58 8.97
C THR A 78 -6.06 -18.96 7.57
N PRO A 79 -5.71 -19.71 6.51
CA PRO A 79 -5.75 -19.21 5.15
C PRO A 79 -7.12 -18.72 4.73
N LYS A 80 -7.17 -17.58 4.03
CA LYS A 80 -8.43 -17.02 3.49
C LYS A 80 -9.00 -17.88 2.38
N ARG A 81 -8.17 -18.67 1.71
CA ARG A 81 -8.54 -19.56 0.61
C ARG A 81 -7.87 -20.93 0.78
N PRO A 82 -8.53 -22.04 0.41
CA PRO A 82 -7.95 -23.37 0.51
C PRO A 82 -6.95 -23.69 -0.62
N THR A 83 -6.88 -22.85 -1.66
CA THR A 83 -6.01 -23.07 -2.81
C THR A 83 -4.54 -22.79 -2.49
N LYS A 84 -3.64 -23.46 -3.22
CA LYS A 84 -2.19 -23.31 -3.11
C LYS A 84 -1.57 -22.80 -4.41
N VAL A 85 -2.30 -21.95 -5.14
CA VAL A 85 -1.88 -21.49 -6.46
C VAL A 85 -0.83 -20.38 -6.43
N MET A 86 -0.70 -19.67 -5.29
CA MET A 86 0.32 -18.65 -5.16
C MET A 86 1.71 -19.27 -5.02
N VAL A 87 2.57 -18.99 -6.00
CA VAL A 87 3.97 -19.42 -5.94
C VAL A 87 4.82 -18.41 -5.19
N PRO A 88 5.92 -18.84 -4.53
CA PRO A 88 6.86 -17.93 -3.90
C PRO A 88 7.46 -16.92 -4.90
N ILE A 89 7.74 -15.72 -4.40
CA ILE A 89 8.33 -14.60 -5.16
C ILE A 89 9.61 -14.15 -4.44
N PRO A 90 10.73 -14.87 -4.55
CA PRO A 90 11.96 -14.54 -3.84
C PRO A 90 12.50 -13.14 -4.16
N ALA A 91 12.23 -12.64 -5.36
CA ALA A 91 12.64 -11.31 -5.79
C ALA A 91 12.03 -10.19 -4.92
N ALA A 92 10.92 -10.45 -4.24
CA ALA A 92 10.28 -9.48 -3.35
C ALA A 92 10.92 -9.40 -1.96
N ALA A 93 11.92 -10.23 -1.66
CA ALA A 93 12.55 -10.27 -0.32
C ALA A 93 12.98 -8.90 0.21
N PRO A 94 13.64 -8.02 -0.57
CA PRO A 94 14.01 -6.69 -0.09
C PRO A 94 12.82 -5.78 0.23
N GLU A 95 11.63 -6.13 -0.24
CA GLU A 95 10.45 -5.28 -0.17
C GLU A 95 9.44 -5.72 0.90
N ILE A 96 9.70 -6.79 1.63
CA ILE A 96 8.73 -7.33 2.60
C ILE A 96 8.35 -6.30 3.66
N GLY A 97 9.32 -5.59 4.23
CA GLY A 97 9.03 -4.53 5.21
C GLY A 97 8.19 -3.39 4.64
N SER A 98 8.50 -2.94 3.43
CA SER A 98 7.76 -1.88 2.74
C SER A 98 6.36 -2.34 2.34
N LEU A 99 6.20 -3.56 1.90
CA LEU A 99 4.89 -4.17 1.63
C LEU A 99 4.02 -4.20 2.90
N ALA A 100 4.60 -4.59 4.04
CA ALA A 100 3.88 -4.58 5.32
C ALA A 100 3.41 -3.17 5.68
N GLU A 101 4.23 -2.14 5.49
CA GLU A 101 3.84 -0.75 5.71
C GLU A 101 2.70 -0.29 4.79
N TYR A 102 2.72 -0.71 3.55
CA TYR A 102 1.67 -0.36 2.59
C TYR A 102 0.35 -1.08 2.89
N LEU A 103 0.41 -2.34 3.27
CA LEU A 103 -0.76 -3.18 3.49
C LEU A 103 -1.35 -3.05 4.90
N HIS A 104 -0.69 -2.33 5.79
CA HIS A 104 -1.12 -2.12 7.18
C HIS A 104 -2.50 -1.49 7.31
#